data_706eb21a352d84c886a77b27e0386178
#
_entry.id   706eb21a352d84c886a77b27e0386178
#
_cell.length_a   1.000
_cell.length_b   1.000
_cell.length_c   1.000
_cell.angle_alpha   90.00
_cell.angle_beta   90.00
_cell.angle_gamma   90.00
#
_symmetry.space_group_name_H-M   'P 1'
#
loop_
_entity.id
_entity.type
_entity.pdbx_description
1 polymer ?
#
loop_
_entity_poly.entity_id
_entity_poly.type
_entity_poly.pdbx_seq_one_letter_code
_entity_poly.pdbx_strand_id
1 'polypeptide(L)'
;MKKVLFFFFFLTAWSLYSEAQVANEDKHRLIVTTDLGGTDPDDIQSMIHLLLCSNVIDIEGLISSQVWMDDPDKTAKISEVVEQFGEVLPRLNKHAEGYPSLNQLRAIIKRGQPSSNPDLLRSC
;
A
#
# COMPACT_ATOMS: atom_id res chain seq x y z
N MET A 1 -36.93 -8.04 -42.10
CA MET A 1 -35.68 -8.74 -41.69
C MET A 1 -34.52 -7.81 -41.28
N LYS A 2 -34.32 -6.64 -41.89
CA LYS A 2 -33.23 -5.71 -41.52
C LYS A 2 -33.34 -5.09 -40.11
N LYS A 3 -34.52 -4.93 -39.54
CA LYS A 3 -34.74 -4.33 -38.20
C LYS A 3 -34.44 -5.30 -37.06
N VAL A 4 -34.59 -6.60 -37.26
CA VAL A 4 -34.30 -7.63 -36.24
C VAL A 4 -32.79 -7.82 -36.09
N LEU A 5 -32.02 -7.69 -37.17
CA LEU A 5 -30.58 -7.82 -37.16
C LEU A 5 -29.90 -6.68 -36.37
N PHE A 6 -30.49 -5.47 -36.42
CA PHE A 6 -29.96 -4.30 -35.69
C PHE A 6 -30.19 -4.41 -34.17
N PHE A 7 -31.29 -5.05 -33.78
CA PHE A 7 -31.58 -5.28 -32.35
C PHE A 7 -30.65 -6.34 -31.71
N PHE A 8 -30.27 -7.36 -32.46
CA PHE A 8 -29.31 -8.38 -32.00
C PHE A 8 -27.89 -7.79 -31.86
N PHE A 9 -27.48 -6.87 -32.71
CA PHE A 9 -26.18 -6.23 -32.62
C PHE A 9 -26.08 -5.30 -31.39
N PHE A 10 -27.20 -4.68 -30.99
CA PHE A 10 -27.24 -3.83 -29.79
C PHE A 10 -27.22 -4.64 -28.48
N LEU A 11 -27.80 -5.84 -28.46
CA LEU A 11 -27.77 -6.71 -27.28
C LEU A 11 -26.36 -7.30 -27.03
N THR A 12 -25.63 -7.62 -28.08
CA THR A 12 -24.25 -8.17 -27.93
C THR A 12 -23.22 -7.10 -27.53
N ALA A 13 -23.45 -5.85 -27.91
CA ALA A 13 -22.58 -4.74 -27.50
C ALA A 13 -22.74 -4.41 -26.01
N TRP A 14 -23.90 -4.65 -25.39
CA TRP A 14 -24.13 -4.38 -23.97
C TRP A 14 -23.50 -5.43 -23.05
N SER A 15 -23.35 -6.67 -23.50
CA SER A 15 -22.70 -7.72 -22.71
C SER A 15 -21.18 -7.57 -22.62
N LEU A 16 -20.54 -6.75 -23.45
CA LEU A 16 -19.10 -6.48 -23.40
C LEU A 16 -18.72 -5.34 -22.43
N TYR A 17 -19.70 -4.60 -21.92
CA TYR A 17 -19.45 -3.51 -20.96
C TYR A 17 -19.56 -3.94 -19.50
N SER A 18 -19.85 -5.21 -19.21
CA SER A 18 -20.13 -5.68 -17.85
C SER A 18 -18.90 -6.18 -17.08
N GLU A 19 -17.70 -6.23 -17.65
CA GLU A 19 -16.51 -6.76 -16.98
C GLU A 19 -15.54 -5.69 -16.44
N ALA A 20 -15.87 -4.41 -16.56
CA ALA A 20 -14.95 -3.32 -16.16
C ALA A 20 -15.26 -2.69 -14.79
N GLN A 21 -16.09 -3.31 -13.95
CA GLN A 21 -16.44 -2.77 -12.63
C GLN A 21 -16.27 -3.78 -11.48
N VAL A 22 -15.19 -4.56 -11.52
CA VAL A 22 -14.73 -5.27 -10.33
C VAL A 22 -13.38 -4.69 -9.92
N ALA A 23 -13.36 -3.53 -9.37
CA ALA A 23 -12.19 -3.04 -8.65
C ALA A 23 -12.48 -1.72 -7.93
N ASN A 24 -13.30 -1.78 -6.92
CA ASN A 24 -13.11 -0.95 -5.73
C ASN A 24 -13.90 -1.61 -4.59
N GLU A 25 -13.63 -2.88 -4.33
CA GLU A 25 -13.93 -3.41 -3.02
C GLU A 25 -13.12 -2.57 -2.03
N ASP A 26 -13.79 -2.06 -1.00
CA ASP A 26 -13.19 -1.27 0.07
C ASP A 26 -12.02 -2.05 0.67
N LYS A 27 -10.80 -1.77 0.19
CA LYS A 27 -9.60 -2.34 0.79
C LYS A 27 -9.54 -1.90 2.25
N HIS A 28 -9.16 -2.80 3.12
CA HIS A 28 -8.94 -2.44 4.51
C HIS A 28 -7.80 -1.42 4.59
N ARG A 29 -8.09 -0.28 5.22
CA ARG A 29 -7.12 0.81 5.40
C ARG A 29 -6.20 0.49 6.58
N LEU A 30 -4.90 0.67 6.39
CA LEU A 30 -3.88 0.31 7.37
C LEU A 30 -2.83 1.40 7.52
N ILE A 31 -2.52 1.75 8.77
CA ILE A 31 -1.33 2.51 9.14
C ILE A 31 -0.42 1.57 9.92
N VAL A 32 0.84 1.49 9.50
CA VAL A 32 1.85 0.62 10.11
C VAL A 32 2.88 1.48 10.82
N THR A 33 3.18 1.12 12.05
CA THR A 33 4.31 1.66 12.81
C THR A 33 5.34 0.56 13.01
N THR A 34 6.61 0.87 12.81
CA THR A 34 7.70 -0.09 12.93
C THR A 34 8.97 0.59 13.43
N ASP A 35 9.73 -0.09 14.25
CA ASP A 35 11.08 0.27 14.65
C ASP A 35 12.16 -0.45 13.81
N LEU A 36 11.83 -0.77 12.58
CA LEU A 36 12.60 -1.45 11.56
C LEU A 36 14.07 -0.99 11.57
N GLY A 37 15.00 -1.94 11.63
CA GLY A 37 16.45 -1.63 11.61
C GLY A 37 17.20 -1.98 12.88
N GLY A 38 16.59 -2.75 13.79
CA GLY A 38 17.27 -3.44 14.88
C GLY A 38 18.22 -4.54 14.38
N THR A 39 18.73 -5.33 15.31
CA THR A 39 19.58 -6.51 15.01
C THR A 39 18.78 -7.71 14.52
N ASP A 40 17.49 -7.70 14.75
CA ASP A 40 16.56 -8.76 14.36
C ASP A 40 15.97 -8.44 12.96
N PRO A 41 15.97 -9.39 12.01
CA PRO A 41 15.45 -9.19 10.66
C PRO A 41 13.91 -9.32 10.55
N ASP A 42 13.19 -9.61 11.61
CA ASP A 42 11.76 -9.92 11.61
C ASP A 42 10.89 -8.75 11.14
N ASP A 43 11.21 -7.53 11.54
CA ASP A 43 10.53 -6.30 11.07
C ASP A 43 10.69 -6.10 9.57
N ILE A 44 11.88 -6.39 9.03
CA ILE A 44 12.13 -6.30 7.59
C ILE A 44 11.28 -7.34 6.85
N GLN A 45 11.22 -8.57 7.36
CA GLN A 45 10.40 -9.64 6.79
C GLN A 45 8.92 -9.29 6.83
N SER A 46 8.44 -8.77 7.95
CA SER A 46 7.06 -8.33 8.12
C SER A 46 6.69 -7.22 7.15
N MET A 47 7.56 -6.25 6.96
CA MET A 47 7.37 -5.16 5.98
C MET A 47 7.34 -5.69 4.55
N ILE A 48 8.21 -6.62 4.19
CA ILE A 48 8.20 -7.26 2.87
C ILE A 48 6.87 -8.00 2.65
N HIS A 49 6.41 -8.79 3.62
CA HIS A 49 5.14 -9.49 3.51
C HIS A 49 3.96 -8.52 3.37
N LEU A 50 3.93 -7.43 4.13
CA LEU A 50 2.92 -6.38 4.00
C LEU A 50 2.89 -5.81 2.58
N LEU A 51 4.04 -5.43 2.03
CA LEU A 51 4.14 -4.86 0.69
C LEU A 51 3.70 -5.86 -0.39
N LEU A 52 4.02 -7.15 -0.23
CA LEU A 52 3.56 -8.20 -1.15
C LEU A 52 2.05 -8.40 -1.11
N CYS A 53 1.37 -8.06 0.00
CA CYS A 53 -0.09 -8.11 0.15
C CYS A 53 -0.78 -6.77 -0.15
N SER A 54 -0.05 -5.73 -0.55
CA SER A 54 -0.59 -4.37 -0.71
C SER A 54 -1.57 -4.22 -1.88
N ASN A 55 -1.72 -5.25 -2.71
CA ASN A 55 -2.76 -5.29 -3.73
C ASN A 55 -4.18 -5.44 -3.14
N VAL A 56 -4.33 -5.95 -1.91
CA VAL A 56 -5.62 -6.15 -1.22
C VAL A 56 -5.78 -5.29 0.04
N ILE A 57 -4.76 -4.50 0.38
CA ILE A 57 -4.73 -3.62 1.54
C ILE A 57 -4.42 -2.20 1.07
N ASP A 58 -5.09 -1.19 1.64
CA ASP A 58 -4.79 0.21 1.42
C ASP A 58 -3.87 0.73 2.53
N ILE A 59 -2.58 0.84 2.22
CA ILE A 59 -1.57 1.31 3.17
C ILE A 59 -1.56 2.83 3.14
N GLU A 60 -1.98 3.47 4.23
CA GLU A 60 -2.09 4.92 4.36
C GLU A 60 -0.92 5.57 5.12
N GLY A 61 -0.13 4.77 5.80
CA GLY A 61 1.04 5.25 6.55
C GLY A 61 2.06 4.17 6.83
N LEU A 62 3.33 4.49 6.60
CA LEU A 62 4.48 3.71 7.02
C LEU A 62 5.30 4.59 7.96
N ILE A 63 5.17 4.35 9.26
CA ILE A 63 5.65 5.24 10.30
C ILE A 63 6.87 4.62 10.98
N SER A 64 8.01 5.32 10.94
CA SER A 64 9.16 4.98 11.77
C SER A 64 8.84 5.31 13.22
N SER A 65 8.66 4.29 14.06
CA SER A 65 8.54 4.47 15.51
C SER A 65 9.92 4.47 16.15
N GLN A 66 10.04 5.19 17.26
CA GLN A 66 11.23 5.18 18.09
C GLN A 66 10.86 4.54 19.44
N VAL A 67 11.59 3.50 19.82
CA VAL A 67 11.37 2.83 21.12
C VAL A 67 11.92 3.71 22.25
N TRP A 68 13.04 4.39 21.99
CA TRP A 68 13.73 5.24 22.96
C TRP A 68 13.96 6.64 22.37
N MET A 69 14.14 7.64 23.25
CA MET A 69 14.37 9.03 22.84
C MET A 69 15.59 9.22 21.93
N ASP A 70 16.61 8.39 22.11
CA ASP A 70 17.87 8.46 21.40
C ASP A 70 17.91 7.56 20.14
N ASP A 71 16.80 6.89 19.84
CA ASP A 71 16.72 6.04 18.65
C ASP A 71 16.81 6.90 17.38
N PRO A 72 17.65 6.51 16.43
CA PRO A 72 17.74 7.23 15.16
C PRO A 72 16.43 7.11 14.37
N ASP A 73 16.17 8.11 13.54
CA ASP A 73 15.10 8.06 12.55
C ASP A 73 15.36 6.92 11.55
N LYS A 74 14.41 5.99 11.46
CA LYS A 74 14.53 4.79 10.62
C LYS A 74 13.74 4.90 9.30
N THR A 75 13.25 6.08 8.96
CA THR A 75 12.54 6.32 7.68
C THR A 75 13.38 5.92 6.47
N ALA A 76 14.72 6.08 6.55
CA ALA A 76 15.62 5.65 5.50
C ALA A 76 15.59 4.12 5.30
N LYS A 77 15.44 3.34 6.38
CA LYS A 77 15.32 1.88 6.30
C LYS A 77 13.99 1.44 5.70
N ILE A 78 12.90 2.11 6.07
CA ILE A 78 11.59 1.88 5.44
C ILE A 78 11.68 2.18 3.93
N SER A 79 12.31 3.30 3.58
CA SER A 79 12.52 3.67 2.17
C SER A 79 13.32 2.63 1.41
N GLU A 80 14.39 2.08 1.99
CA GLU A 80 15.19 1.02 1.37
C GLU A 80 14.35 -0.22 1.02
N VAL A 81 13.50 -0.68 1.93
CA VAL A 81 12.59 -1.82 1.68
C VAL A 81 11.56 -1.49 0.60
N VAL A 82 11.02 -0.26 0.60
CA VAL A 82 10.08 0.20 -0.43
C VAL A 82 10.76 0.27 -1.81
N GLU A 83 12.02 0.73 -1.90
CA GLU A 83 12.76 0.71 -3.17
C GLU A 83 12.99 -0.71 -3.69
N GLN A 84 13.37 -1.65 -2.83
CA GLN A 84 13.53 -3.07 -3.20
C GLN A 84 12.20 -3.67 -3.67
N PHE A 85 11.09 -3.33 -3.03
CA PHE A 85 9.76 -3.70 -3.51
C PHE A 85 9.49 -3.15 -4.91
N GLY A 86 9.92 -1.91 -5.20
CA GLY A 86 9.80 -1.29 -6.52
C GLY A 86 10.46 -2.09 -7.65
N GLU A 87 11.55 -2.81 -7.36
CA GLU A 87 12.24 -3.66 -8.35
C GLU A 87 11.40 -4.88 -8.76
N VAL A 88 10.59 -5.41 -7.85
CA VAL A 88 9.75 -6.59 -8.10
C VAL A 88 8.33 -6.23 -8.57
N LEU A 89 7.89 -5.00 -8.32
CA LEU A 89 6.54 -4.51 -8.62
C LEU A 89 6.10 -4.75 -10.09
N PRO A 90 6.95 -4.54 -11.12
CA PRO A 90 6.56 -4.85 -12.50
C PRO A 90 6.26 -6.33 -12.75
N ARG A 91 6.81 -7.23 -11.95
CA ARG A 91 6.53 -8.67 -12.03
C ARG A 91 5.23 -8.99 -11.30
N LEU A 92 5.01 -8.41 -10.11
CA LEU A 92 3.78 -8.58 -9.33
C LEU A 92 2.55 -8.12 -10.13
N ASN A 93 2.63 -6.99 -10.82
CA ASN A 93 1.57 -6.45 -11.67
C ASN A 93 1.20 -7.35 -12.88
N LYS A 94 2.00 -8.38 -13.18
CA LYS A 94 1.63 -9.41 -14.18
C LYS A 94 0.72 -10.50 -13.59
N HIS A 95 0.69 -10.63 -12.28
CA HIS A 95 -0.04 -11.70 -11.58
C HIS A 95 -1.31 -11.18 -10.90
N ALA A 96 -1.30 -9.92 -10.44
CA ALA A 96 -2.45 -9.29 -9.79
C ALA A 96 -2.41 -7.78 -10.02
N GLU A 97 -3.59 -7.17 -10.05
CA GLU A 97 -3.78 -5.72 -10.08
C GLU A 97 -3.93 -5.15 -8.66
N GLY A 98 -3.90 -3.83 -8.54
CA GLY A 98 -4.22 -3.13 -7.29
C GLY A 98 -3.02 -2.83 -6.39
N TYR A 99 -1.78 -3.11 -6.80
CA TYR A 99 -0.59 -2.68 -6.06
C TYR A 99 -0.44 -1.16 -6.10
N PRO A 100 -0.04 -0.53 -4.98
CA PRO A 100 0.29 0.89 -4.95
C PRO A 100 1.55 1.15 -5.79
N SER A 101 1.61 2.33 -6.40
CA SER A 101 2.82 2.77 -7.07
C SER A 101 3.93 3.10 -6.05
N LEU A 102 5.18 3.03 -6.48
CA LEU A 102 6.33 3.38 -5.65
C LEU A 102 6.23 4.82 -5.12
N ASN A 103 5.70 5.76 -5.91
CA ASN A 103 5.51 7.15 -5.49
C ASN A 103 4.45 7.29 -4.39
N GLN A 104 3.37 6.50 -4.45
CA GLN A 104 2.37 6.46 -3.37
C GLN A 104 3.00 5.97 -2.07
N LEU A 105 3.76 4.87 -2.12
CA LEU A 105 4.45 4.34 -0.94
C LEU A 105 5.46 5.32 -0.34
N ARG A 106 6.28 5.97 -1.17
CA ARG A 106 7.22 7.00 -0.72
C ARG A 106 6.53 8.16 -0.01
N ALA A 107 5.37 8.59 -0.50
CA ALA A 107 4.64 9.73 0.05
C ALA A 107 4.10 9.49 1.47
N ILE A 108 3.86 8.24 1.83
CA ILE A 108 3.28 7.84 3.13
C ILE A 108 4.32 7.45 4.18
N ILE A 109 5.62 7.44 3.84
CA ILE A 109 6.69 7.23 4.82
C ILE A 109 6.81 8.48 5.70
N LYS A 110 6.69 8.30 7.02
CA LYS A 110 6.75 9.38 8.00
C LYS A 110 7.58 8.98 9.21
N ARG A 111 8.21 9.98 9.81
CA ARG A 111 8.82 9.85 11.12
C ARG A 111 7.74 9.92 12.19
N GLY A 112 7.73 8.95 13.09
CA GLY A 112 6.92 8.99 14.29
C GLY A 112 7.47 9.97 15.31
N GLN A 113 6.59 10.42 16.21
CA GLN A 113 7.00 11.27 17.32
C GLN A 113 7.63 10.39 18.42
N PRO A 114 8.79 10.77 18.99
CA PRO A 114 9.32 10.11 20.17
C PRO A 114 8.31 10.17 21.31
N SER A 115 8.12 9.07 22.03
CA SER A 115 7.05 8.89 23.02
C SER A 115 7.13 9.79 24.27
N SER A 116 8.10 10.68 24.36
CA SER A 116 8.47 11.37 25.60
C SER A 116 8.36 12.89 25.57
N ASN A 117 7.51 13.48 24.70
CA ASN A 117 7.16 14.87 24.90
C ASN A 117 5.84 14.95 25.69
N PRO A 118 5.88 15.10 27.04
CA PRO A 118 4.67 15.16 27.87
C PRO A 118 3.80 16.38 27.55
N ASP A 119 4.35 17.40 26.87
CA ASP A 119 3.63 18.61 26.54
C ASP A 119 2.64 18.41 25.38
N LEU A 120 2.87 17.41 24.50
CA LEU A 120 1.94 17.09 23.42
C LEU A 120 0.71 16.31 23.90
N LEU A 121 0.81 15.59 25.03
CA LEU A 121 -0.32 14.89 25.64
C LEU A 121 -1.28 15.81 26.38
N ARG A 122 -0.91 17.08 26.60
CA ARG A 122 -1.72 18.09 27.29
C ARG A 122 -2.51 19.00 26.35
N SER A 123 -2.30 18.87 25.06
CA SER A 123 -2.93 19.73 24.04
C SER A 123 -4.10 19.07 23.29
N CYS A 124 -4.51 17.88 23.71
CA CYS A 124 -5.71 17.19 23.18
C CYS A 124 -6.92 17.44 24.05
#